data_55449623471178b2e8db1c0496a50799
#
_entry.id   55449623471178b2e8db1c0496a50799
#
_cell.length_a   1.000
_cell.length_b   1.000
_cell.length_c   1.000
_cell.angle_alpha   90.00
_cell.angle_beta   90.00
_cell.angle_gamma   90.00
#
_symmetry.space_group_name_H-M   'P 1'
#
loop_
_entity.id
_entity.type
_entity.pdbx_description
1 polymer ?
#
loop_
_entity_poly.entity_id
_entity_poly.type
_entity_poly.pdbx_seq_one_letter_code
_entity_poly.pdbx_strand_id
1 'polypeptide(L)'
;TVGSLASHVVARHEFCMPLPLDMTIEEGASFSTVFLTAYYGLISLANLQKGETVLVHSAAGGVGQAAIQVIKNLGGRIIATASEPKHSYLLNQGVDVVFDSRSTDFADRVLEYTNGRGVEIVLNSLTGDRVDASFKSLSKGGRFIELGKLDIWTKQQVKERRPDSIYLPFDLLEVSESQPKVINKLLKNIINDFNKGKLKKIPLEIWPIDKHVEAFRYMAQASHI
;
A
#
# COMPACT_ATOMS: atom_id res chain seq x y z
N THR A 1 13.48 -9.38 4.70
CA THR A 1 14.66 -10.25 4.85
C THR A 1 14.97 -10.89 3.50
N VAL A 2 16.21 -10.82 3.03
CA VAL A 2 16.66 -11.49 1.81
C VAL A 2 16.86 -12.98 2.12
N GLY A 3 16.53 -13.87 1.14
CA GLY A 3 16.74 -15.32 1.30
C GLY A 3 15.68 -16.04 2.14
N SER A 4 14.46 -15.51 2.21
CA SER A 4 13.38 -16.11 3.01
C SER A 4 12.75 -17.38 2.42
N LEU A 5 13.07 -17.75 1.16
CA LEU A 5 12.72 -19.06 0.59
C LEU A 5 13.74 -20.13 1.00
N ALA A 6 13.83 -20.40 2.31
CA ALA A 6 14.78 -21.32 2.91
C ALA A 6 14.22 -21.85 4.23
N SER A 7 14.77 -22.99 4.70
CA SER A 7 14.42 -23.57 5.99
C SER A 7 14.88 -22.70 7.19
N HIS A 8 15.89 -21.88 6.99
CA HIS A 8 16.45 -20.98 7.99
C HIS A 8 16.80 -19.64 7.34
N VAL A 9 16.65 -18.56 8.09
CA VAL A 9 17.03 -17.22 7.68
C VAL A 9 17.73 -16.50 8.84
N VAL A 10 18.78 -15.73 8.54
CA VAL A 10 19.39 -14.82 9.51
C VAL A 10 18.69 -13.48 9.42
N ALA A 11 18.11 -13.03 10.53
CA ALA A 11 17.45 -11.75 10.63
C ALA A 11 18.08 -10.88 11.72
N ARG A 12 18.11 -9.57 11.50
CA ARG A 12 18.53 -8.62 12.54
C ARG A 12 17.49 -8.61 13.65
N HIS A 13 17.94 -8.54 14.90
CA HIS A 13 17.04 -8.58 16.07
C HIS A 13 16.03 -7.42 16.08
N GLU A 14 16.39 -6.25 15.49
CA GLU A 14 15.50 -5.11 15.36
C GLU A 14 14.26 -5.41 14.52
N PHE A 15 14.32 -6.41 13.64
CA PHE A 15 13.22 -6.80 12.76
C PHE A 15 12.43 -8.02 13.28
N CYS A 16 12.82 -8.54 14.45
CA CYS A 16 12.16 -9.66 15.09
C CYS A 16 11.19 -9.16 16.17
N MET A 17 9.94 -9.58 16.06
CA MET A 17 8.89 -9.26 17.04
C MET A 17 8.15 -10.55 17.42
N PRO A 18 7.62 -10.64 18.64
CA PRO A 18 6.71 -11.72 18.99
C PRO A 18 5.51 -11.73 18.03
N LEU A 19 5.14 -12.91 17.57
CA LEU A 19 3.92 -13.08 16.79
C LEU A 19 2.69 -12.82 17.69
N PRO A 20 1.67 -12.08 17.23
CA PRO A 20 0.40 -11.97 17.94
C PRO A 20 -0.20 -13.33 18.28
N LEU A 21 -0.78 -13.49 19.47
CA LEU A 21 -1.20 -14.78 20.02
C LEU A 21 -2.23 -15.54 19.17
N ASP A 22 -3.06 -14.82 18.44
CA ASP A 22 -4.11 -15.35 17.58
C ASP A 22 -3.69 -15.52 16.11
N MET A 23 -2.40 -15.36 15.80
CA MET A 23 -1.86 -15.40 14.44
C MET A 23 -1.08 -16.70 14.20
N THR A 24 -1.33 -17.36 13.08
CA THR A 24 -0.49 -18.48 12.64
C THR A 24 0.84 -17.97 12.06
N ILE A 25 1.80 -18.87 11.87
CA ILE A 25 3.10 -18.52 11.27
C ILE A 25 2.92 -18.00 9.84
N GLU A 26 2.03 -18.61 9.07
CA GLU A 26 1.70 -18.20 7.70
C GLU A 26 1.08 -16.81 7.66
N GLU A 27 0.15 -16.54 8.56
CA GLU A 27 -0.45 -15.21 8.73
C GLU A 27 0.62 -14.19 9.13
N GLY A 28 1.50 -14.54 10.05
CA GLY A 28 2.61 -13.70 10.47
C GLY A 28 3.60 -13.39 9.33
N ALA A 29 3.88 -14.36 8.47
CA ALA A 29 4.73 -14.18 7.30
C ALA A 29 4.12 -13.21 6.27
N SER A 30 2.81 -13.18 6.14
CA SER A 30 2.10 -12.38 5.13
C SER A 30 1.94 -10.91 5.50
N PHE A 31 1.86 -10.56 6.80
CA PHE A 31 1.43 -9.22 7.18
C PHE A 31 2.54 -8.18 7.31
N SER A 32 3.75 -8.58 7.71
CA SER A 32 4.78 -7.62 8.14
C SER A 32 5.16 -6.62 7.06
N THR A 33 5.47 -7.06 5.85
CA THR A 33 5.90 -6.19 4.76
C THR A 33 4.77 -5.27 4.29
N VAL A 34 3.55 -5.78 4.14
CA VAL A 34 2.44 -4.99 3.60
C VAL A 34 1.99 -3.89 4.57
N PHE A 35 1.92 -4.20 5.88
CA PHE A 35 1.59 -3.20 6.88
C PHE A 35 2.74 -2.22 7.12
N LEU A 36 4.00 -2.65 7.10
CA LEU A 36 5.15 -1.74 7.17
C LEU A 36 5.13 -0.74 6.01
N THR A 37 4.87 -1.20 4.79
CA THR A 37 4.77 -0.34 3.61
C THR A 37 3.65 0.69 3.79
N ALA A 38 2.46 0.26 4.21
CA ALA A 38 1.33 1.15 4.44
C ALA A 38 1.59 2.16 5.57
N TYR A 39 2.12 1.71 6.71
CA TYR A 39 2.44 2.59 7.84
C TYR A 39 3.54 3.59 7.50
N TYR A 40 4.61 3.14 6.86
CA TYR A 40 5.70 4.03 6.48
C TYR A 40 5.24 5.08 5.47
N GLY A 41 4.56 4.67 4.40
CA GLY A 41 4.05 5.57 3.38
C GLY A 41 3.02 6.57 3.91
N LEU A 42 1.97 6.07 4.55
CA LEU A 42 0.83 6.91 4.94
C LEU A 42 1.09 7.72 6.22
N ILE A 43 1.75 7.12 7.22
CA ILE A 43 1.97 7.78 8.51
C ILE A 43 3.31 8.52 8.54
N SER A 44 4.41 7.84 8.20
CA SER A 44 5.74 8.42 8.37
C SER A 44 6.09 9.44 7.27
N LEU A 45 5.76 9.14 6.01
CA LEU A 45 6.08 10.01 4.88
C LEU A 45 4.98 11.03 4.60
N ALA A 46 3.75 10.57 4.37
CA ALA A 46 2.66 11.45 3.98
C ALA A 46 1.99 12.15 5.17
N ASN A 47 2.20 11.69 6.40
CA ASN A 47 1.57 12.26 7.60
C ASN A 47 0.05 12.43 7.43
N LEU A 48 -0.62 11.33 7.04
CA LEU A 48 -2.07 11.30 6.79
C LEU A 48 -2.85 11.86 7.98
N GLN A 49 -3.73 12.83 7.70
CA GLN A 49 -4.58 13.45 8.68
C GLN A 49 -6.03 12.95 8.59
N LYS A 50 -6.76 13.02 9.71
CA LYS A 50 -8.19 12.70 9.75
C LYS A 50 -8.97 13.56 8.74
N GLY A 51 -9.84 12.91 7.98
CA GLY A 51 -10.71 13.57 6.99
C GLY A 51 -10.08 13.72 5.61
N GLU A 52 -8.78 13.49 5.45
CA GLU A 52 -8.14 13.49 4.12
C GLU A 52 -8.61 12.31 3.27
N THR A 53 -8.60 12.50 1.97
CA THR A 53 -8.95 11.48 0.98
C THR A 53 -7.68 10.89 0.38
N VAL A 54 -7.60 9.57 0.35
CA VAL A 54 -6.48 8.83 -0.23
C VAL A 54 -6.96 8.05 -1.45
N LEU A 55 -6.28 8.23 -2.59
CA LEU A 55 -6.42 7.36 -3.74
C LEU A 55 -5.45 6.18 -3.59
N VAL A 56 -5.99 4.98 -3.49
CA VAL A 56 -5.21 3.74 -3.32
C VAL A 56 -5.27 2.93 -4.61
N HIS A 57 -4.14 2.79 -5.27
CA HIS A 57 -4.03 1.93 -6.46
C HIS A 57 -3.78 0.47 -6.07
N SER A 58 -4.18 -0.47 -6.94
CA SER A 58 -4.10 -1.92 -6.67
C SER A 58 -4.67 -2.29 -5.29
N ALA A 59 -5.80 -1.67 -4.94
CA ALA A 59 -6.34 -1.66 -3.58
C ALA A 59 -6.69 -3.06 -3.02
N ALA A 60 -6.98 -4.04 -3.88
CA ALA A 60 -7.25 -5.42 -3.47
C ALA A 60 -5.99 -6.26 -3.22
N GLY A 61 -4.80 -5.76 -3.54
CA GLY A 61 -3.54 -6.42 -3.21
C GLY A 61 -3.14 -6.22 -1.74
N GLY A 62 -2.15 -6.96 -1.26
CA GLY A 62 -1.77 -6.98 0.15
C GLY A 62 -1.49 -5.58 0.74
N VAL A 63 -0.67 -4.75 0.06
CA VAL A 63 -0.38 -3.37 0.52
C VAL A 63 -1.64 -2.50 0.47
N GLY A 64 -2.47 -2.64 -0.58
CA GLY A 64 -3.72 -1.90 -0.70
C GLY A 64 -4.69 -2.21 0.44
N GLN A 65 -4.87 -3.49 0.78
CA GLN A 65 -5.72 -3.91 1.90
C GLN A 65 -5.19 -3.43 3.26
N ALA A 66 -3.86 -3.45 3.46
CA ALA A 66 -3.24 -2.87 4.64
C ALA A 66 -3.47 -1.34 4.71
N ALA A 67 -3.28 -0.64 3.58
CA ALA A 67 -3.52 0.80 3.49
C ALA A 67 -4.97 1.18 3.81
N ILE A 68 -5.96 0.43 3.28
CA ILE A 68 -7.39 0.63 3.60
C ILE A 68 -7.61 0.61 5.11
N GLN A 69 -7.06 -0.38 5.81
CA GLN A 69 -7.21 -0.48 7.26
C GLN A 69 -6.56 0.70 8.00
N VAL A 70 -5.35 1.09 7.59
CA VAL A 70 -4.63 2.23 8.18
C VAL A 70 -5.39 3.53 7.98
N ILE A 71 -5.87 3.81 6.77
CA ILE A 71 -6.63 5.02 6.45
C ILE A 71 -7.90 5.09 7.28
N LYS A 72 -8.67 3.99 7.35
CA LYS A 72 -9.89 3.92 8.17
C LYS A 72 -9.62 4.18 9.65
N ASN A 73 -8.58 3.58 10.20
CA ASN A 73 -8.21 3.77 11.61
C ASN A 73 -7.83 5.22 11.93
N LEU A 74 -7.32 5.96 10.94
CA LEU A 74 -6.99 7.37 11.07
C LEU A 74 -8.17 8.31 10.72
N GLY A 75 -9.30 7.74 10.28
CA GLY A 75 -10.50 8.51 9.92
C GLY A 75 -10.39 9.23 8.58
N GLY A 76 -9.58 8.71 7.66
CA GLY A 76 -9.49 9.18 6.27
C GLY A 76 -10.58 8.57 5.40
N ARG A 77 -10.75 9.13 4.20
CA ARG A 77 -11.64 8.63 3.13
C ARG A 77 -10.82 7.91 2.07
N ILE A 78 -11.43 6.95 1.40
CA ILE A 78 -10.73 6.04 0.49
C ILE A 78 -11.40 6.01 -0.88
N ILE A 79 -10.67 6.45 -1.89
CA ILE A 79 -10.95 6.15 -3.29
C ILE A 79 -9.99 5.05 -3.71
N ALA A 80 -10.48 4.02 -4.37
CA ALA A 80 -9.64 2.89 -4.78
C ALA A 80 -9.66 2.68 -6.30
N THR A 81 -8.59 2.07 -6.81
CA THR A 81 -8.64 1.47 -8.15
C THR A 81 -8.34 -0.02 -8.09
N ALA A 82 -9.14 -0.79 -8.82
CA ALA A 82 -8.97 -2.24 -8.97
C ALA A 82 -9.64 -2.70 -10.28
N SER A 83 -9.41 -3.94 -10.68
CA SER A 83 -10.20 -4.57 -11.75
C SER A 83 -11.64 -4.81 -11.28
N GLU A 84 -12.60 -4.72 -12.19
CA GLU A 84 -14.04 -4.78 -11.92
C GLU A 84 -14.47 -5.95 -11.01
N PRO A 85 -14.00 -7.20 -11.17
CA PRO A 85 -14.39 -8.31 -10.30
C PRO A 85 -14.08 -8.09 -8.81
N LYS A 86 -13.17 -7.16 -8.48
CA LYS A 86 -12.73 -6.86 -7.11
C LYS A 86 -13.48 -5.69 -6.47
N HIS A 87 -14.33 -4.98 -7.22
CA HIS A 87 -15.02 -3.78 -6.74
C HIS A 87 -15.93 -4.07 -5.56
N SER A 88 -16.79 -5.09 -5.66
CA SER A 88 -17.70 -5.47 -4.56
C SER A 88 -16.94 -5.84 -3.29
N TYR A 89 -15.80 -6.55 -3.42
CA TYR A 89 -14.96 -6.89 -2.28
C TYR A 89 -14.46 -5.62 -1.58
N LEU A 90 -13.92 -4.66 -2.33
CA LEU A 90 -13.39 -3.40 -1.78
C LEU A 90 -14.46 -2.53 -1.13
N LEU A 91 -15.64 -2.42 -1.74
CA LEU A 91 -16.79 -1.72 -1.15
C LEU A 91 -17.19 -2.35 0.19
N ASN A 92 -17.20 -3.69 0.28
CA ASN A 92 -17.46 -4.41 1.53
C ASN A 92 -16.37 -4.20 2.59
N GLN A 93 -15.13 -3.85 2.19
CA GLN A 93 -14.08 -3.42 3.10
C GLN A 93 -14.25 -1.96 3.58
N GLY A 94 -15.27 -1.24 3.10
CA GLY A 94 -15.58 0.13 3.47
C GLY A 94 -14.75 1.17 2.72
N VAL A 95 -14.39 0.88 1.48
CA VAL A 95 -13.91 1.87 0.50
C VAL A 95 -15.10 2.70 0.03
N ASP A 96 -14.93 4.02 -0.05
CA ASP A 96 -16.03 4.94 -0.40
C ASP A 96 -16.46 4.78 -1.87
N VAL A 97 -15.50 4.65 -2.78
CA VAL A 97 -15.73 4.40 -4.21
C VAL A 97 -14.57 3.67 -4.86
N VAL A 98 -14.87 2.84 -5.87
CA VAL A 98 -13.84 2.07 -6.60
C VAL A 98 -14.00 2.38 -8.10
N PHE A 99 -12.87 2.66 -8.76
CA PHE A 99 -12.78 2.87 -10.21
C PHE A 99 -11.95 1.77 -10.87
N ASP A 100 -12.14 1.57 -12.18
CA ASP A 100 -11.34 0.59 -12.92
C ASP A 100 -9.87 1.03 -13.01
N SER A 101 -8.95 0.11 -12.73
CA SER A 101 -7.50 0.33 -12.78
C SER A 101 -6.89 0.14 -14.17
N ARG A 102 -7.65 -0.31 -15.16
CA ARG A 102 -7.17 -0.66 -16.51
C ARG A 102 -7.10 0.51 -17.47
N SER A 103 -7.84 1.58 -17.21
CA SER A 103 -7.82 2.83 -18.00
C SER A 103 -7.26 3.97 -17.17
N THR A 104 -7.02 5.11 -17.79
CA THR A 104 -6.66 6.38 -17.13
C THR A 104 -7.87 7.21 -16.71
N ASP A 105 -9.10 6.76 -17.04
CA ASP A 105 -10.35 7.48 -16.79
C ASP A 105 -10.64 7.68 -15.31
N PHE A 106 -10.02 6.87 -14.46
CA PHE A 106 -10.13 7.05 -13.01
C PHE A 106 -9.75 8.46 -12.56
N ALA A 107 -8.84 9.14 -13.29
CA ALA A 107 -8.40 10.49 -12.90
C ALA A 107 -9.55 11.50 -13.02
N ASP A 108 -10.29 11.47 -14.12
CA ASP A 108 -11.46 12.34 -14.31
C ASP A 108 -12.59 11.98 -13.35
N ARG A 109 -12.80 10.69 -13.09
CA ARG A 109 -13.77 10.21 -12.11
C ARG A 109 -13.43 10.62 -10.68
N VAL A 110 -12.15 10.62 -10.31
CA VAL A 110 -11.68 11.13 -9.01
C VAL A 110 -11.97 12.64 -8.90
N LEU A 111 -11.67 13.42 -9.93
CA LEU A 111 -11.94 14.85 -9.93
C LEU A 111 -13.45 15.13 -9.85
N GLU A 112 -14.28 14.40 -10.61
CA GLU A 112 -15.74 14.49 -10.53
C GLU A 112 -16.23 14.19 -9.11
N TYR A 113 -15.81 13.06 -8.53
CA TYR A 113 -16.20 12.63 -7.17
C TYR A 113 -15.79 13.63 -6.09
N THR A 114 -14.66 14.30 -6.28
CA THR A 114 -14.12 15.29 -5.33
C THR A 114 -14.54 16.74 -5.65
N ASN A 115 -15.48 16.95 -6.57
CA ASN A 115 -15.93 18.29 -7.04
C ASN A 115 -14.75 19.15 -7.53
N GLY A 116 -13.85 18.57 -8.30
CA GLY A 116 -12.68 19.21 -8.91
C GLY A 116 -11.49 19.44 -7.96
N ARG A 117 -11.59 19.05 -6.68
CA ARG A 117 -10.50 19.30 -5.70
C ARG A 117 -9.33 18.31 -5.82
N GLY A 118 -9.61 17.09 -6.25
CA GLY A 118 -8.64 15.97 -6.19
C GLY A 118 -8.49 15.41 -4.76
N VAL A 119 -7.51 14.51 -4.60
CA VAL A 119 -7.22 13.81 -3.35
C VAL A 119 -5.96 14.36 -2.67
N GLU A 120 -5.92 14.33 -1.35
CA GLU A 120 -4.77 14.81 -0.59
C GLU A 120 -3.57 13.86 -0.69
N ILE A 121 -3.81 12.56 -0.89
CA ILE A 121 -2.73 11.56 -1.00
C ILE A 121 -3.05 10.58 -2.14
N VAL A 122 -2.03 10.25 -2.92
CA VAL A 122 -2.02 9.10 -3.82
C VAL A 122 -1.04 8.06 -3.30
N LEU A 123 -1.47 6.82 -3.14
CA LEU A 123 -0.62 5.66 -2.90
C LEU A 123 -0.49 4.90 -4.23
N ASN A 124 0.60 5.15 -4.95
CA ASN A 124 0.81 4.65 -6.31
C ASN A 124 1.58 3.33 -6.34
N SER A 125 1.09 2.42 -7.18
CA SER A 125 1.77 1.19 -7.59
C SER A 125 1.61 0.93 -9.10
N LEU A 126 1.10 1.91 -9.83
CA LEU A 126 0.90 1.84 -11.28
C LEU A 126 2.13 2.35 -12.03
N THR A 127 2.20 2.05 -13.32
CA THR A 127 3.30 2.44 -14.22
C THR A 127 2.76 3.07 -15.51
N GLY A 128 3.64 3.68 -16.29
CA GLY A 128 3.30 4.29 -17.59
C GLY A 128 2.33 5.47 -17.46
N ASP A 129 1.43 5.63 -18.42
CA ASP A 129 0.49 6.76 -18.50
C ASP A 129 -0.41 6.92 -17.29
N ARG A 130 -0.61 5.84 -16.52
CA ARG A 130 -1.41 5.86 -15.30
C ARG A 130 -0.74 6.65 -14.17
N VAL A 131 0.59 6.85 -14.22
CA VAL A 131 1.29 7.72 -13.28
C VAL A 131 0.91 9.19 -13.50
N ASP A 132 0.89 9.65 -14.76
CA ASP A 132 0.41 10.99 -15.12
C ASP A 132 -1.06 11.20 -14.67
N ALA A 133 -1.92 10.23 -14.95
CA ALA A 133 -3.32 10.25 -14.50
C ALA A 133 -3.45 10.32 -12.98
N SER A 134 -2.58 9.60 -12.25
CA SER A 134 -2.54 9.63 -10.79
C SER A 134 -2.11 11.00 -10.26
N PHE A 135 -1.13 11.63 -10.87
CA PHE A 135 -0.75 13.01 -10.53
C PHE A 135 -1.88 14.02 -10.84
N LYS A 136 -2.63 13.82 -11.95
CA LYS A 136 -3.83 14.64 -12.27
C LYS A 136 -4.88 14.57 -11.18
N SER A 137 -4.99 13.45 -10.48
CA SER A 137 -5.95 13.21 -9.40
C SER A 137 -5.59 13.93 -8.09
N LEU A 138 -4.36 14.43 -7.93
CA LEU A 138 -3.94 15.11 -6.70
C LEU A 138 -4.57 16.50 -6.56
N SER A 139 -4.92 16.84 -5.34
CA SER A 139 -5.21 18.22 -4.93
C SER A 139 -3.92 19.08 -4.93
N LYS A 140 -4.08 20.39 -4.87
CA LYS A 140 -2.95 21.33 -4.71
C LYS A 140 -2.23 21.05 -3.39
N GLY A 141 -0.91 20.89 -3.44
CA GLY A 141 -0.10 20.50 -2.28
C GLY A 141 -0.23 19.04 -1.87
N GLY A 142 -0.89 18.21 -2.70
CA GLY A 142 -1.07 16.79 -2.44
C GLY A 142 0.23 16.02 -2.44
N ARG A 143 0.22 14.87 -1.77
CA ARG A 143 1.38 13.98 -1.56
C ARG A 143 1.24 12.73 -2.38
N PHE A 144 2.23 12.45 -3.20
CA PHE A 144 2.29 11.27 -4.06
C PHE A 144 3.30 10.28 -3.49
N ILE A 145 2.80 9.19 -2.93
CA ILE A 145 3.63 8.09 -2.42
C ILE A 145 3.86 7.12 -3.55
N GLU A 146 5.13 6.87 -3.91
CA GLU A 146 5.48 5.95 -4.98
C GLU A 146 6.03 4.65 -4.41
N LEU A 147 5.31 3.56 -4.67
CA LEU A 147 5.69 2.18 -4.33
C LEU A 147 6.29 1.43 -5.51
N GLY A 148 6.12 1.95 -6.72
CA GLY A 148 6.59 1.34 -7.96
C GLY A 148 8.10 1.18 -7.97
N LYS A 149 8.58 0.18 -8.71
CA LYS A 149 10.00 -0.07 -8.95
C LYS A 149 10.39 0.21 -10.40
N LEU A 150 9.40 0.42 -11.26
CA LEU A 150 9.55 0.70 -12.69
C LEU A 150 8.97 2.08 -12.99
N ASP A 151 9.57 2.78 -13.96
CA ASP A 151 9.11 4.10 -14.43
C ASP A 151 8.99 5.16 -13.31
N ILE A 152 9.87 5.06 -12.30
CA ILE A 152 9.89 6.04 -11.19
C ILE A 152 10.32 7.39 -11.74
N TRP A 153 9.47 8.40 -11.54
CA TRP A 153 9.80 9.75 -11.96
C TRP A 153 10.93 10.36 -11.14
N THR A 154 11.78 11.11 -11.82
CA THR A 154 12.78 11.93 -11.14
C THR A 154 12.11 13.15 -10.48
N LYS A 155 12.76 13.71 -9.48
CA LYS A 155 12.30 14.96 -8.84
C LYS A 155 12.16 16.11 -9.86
N GLN A 156 12.99 16.10 -10.91
CA GLN A 156 12.94 17.10 -11.98
C GLN A 156 11.65 16.94 -12.81
N GLN A 157 11.31 15.73 -13.22
CA GLN A 157 10.07 15.45 -13.97
C GLN A 157 8.82 15.85 -13.17
N VAL A 158 8.81 15.56 -11.86
CA VAL A 158 7.71 15.99 -10.99
C VAL A 158 7.63 17.51 -10.91
N LYS A 159 8.77 18.19 -10.71
CA LYS A 159 8.81 19.64 -10.63
C LYS A 159 8.33 20.33 -11.92
N GLU A 160 8.56 19.74 -13.07
CA GLU A 160 8.11 20.27 -14.37
C GLU A 160 6.62 20.08 -14.58
N ARG A 161 6.05 18.93 -14.18
CA ARG A 161 4.67 18.56 -14.46
C ARG A 161 3.70 18.91 -13.33
N ARG A 162 4.13 18.76 -12.07
CA ARG A 162 3.33 19.00 -10.85
C ARG A 162 4.17 19.68 -9.75
N PRO A 163 4.63 20.94 -10.00
CA PRO A 163 5.47 21.68 -9.07
C PRO A 163 4.83 21.93 -7.70
N ASP A 164 3.51 21.82 -7.63
CA ASP A 164 2.68 22.01 -6.44
C ASP A 164 2.50 20.73 -5.62
N SER A 165 3.07 19.60 -6.05
CA SER A 165 2.95 18.30 -5.35
C SER A 165 4.20 17.94 -4.55
N ILE A 166 4.02 17.09 -3.54
CA ILE A 166 5.11 16.49 -2.76
C ILE A 166 5.28 15.04 -3.22
N TYR A 167 6.42 14.72 -3.82
CA TYR A 167 6.72 13.39 -4.33
C TYR A 167 7.56 12.60 -3.33
N LEU A 168 7.07 11.42 -2.93
CA LEU A 168 7.58 10.60 -1.84
C LEU A 168 7.88 9.17 -2.32
N PRO A 169 8.88 8.96 -3.19
CA PRO A 169 9.31 7.61 -3.55
C PRO A 169 10.09 6.97 -2.40
N PHE A 170 9.88 5.70 -2.15
CA PHE A 170 10.67 4.94 -1.18
C PHE A 170 10.77 3.46 -1.53
N ASP A 171 11.85 2.85 -1.09
CA ASP A 171 12.03 1.41 -1.02
C ASP A 171 12.14 0.97 0.44
N LEU A 172 11.23 0.09 0.87
CA LEU A 172 11.22 -0.37 2.25
C LEU A 172 12.51 -1.13 2.63
N LEU A 173 13.18 -1.78 1.67
CA LEU A 173 14.47 -2.43 1.91
C LEU A 173 15.54 -1.39 2.25
N GLU A 174 15.68 -0.34 1.44
CA GLU A 174 16.61 0.77 1.70
C GLU A 174 16.33 1.46 3.05
N VAL A 175 15.04 1.67 3.36
CA VAL A 175 14.63 2.21 4.67
C VAL A 175 15.05 1.27 5.79
N SER A 176 14.90 -0.04 5.61
CA SER A 176 15.28 -1.02 6.64
C SER A 176 16.79 -1.05 6.90
N GLU A 177 17.59 -0.81 5.87
CA GLU A 177 19.04 -0.75 5.97
C GLU A 177 19.53 0.55 6.60
N SER A 178 18.99 1.69 6.13
CA SER A 178 19.42 3.03 6.57
C SER A 178 18.79 3.49 7.88
N GLN A 179 17.57 3.03 8.20
CA GLN A 179 16.79 3.46 9.36
C GLN A 179 16.17 2.30 10.15
N PRO A 180 16.95 1.30 10.63
CA PRO A 180 16.42 0.10 11.27
C PRO A 180 15.57 0.39 12.51
N LYS A 181 15.88 1.46 13.25
CA LYS A 181 15.09 1.90 14.42
C LYS A 181 13.68 2.36 14.05
N VAL A 182 13.51 2.96 12.86
CA VAL A 182 12.18 3.37 12.36
C VAL A 182 11.35 2.12 12.07
N ILE A 183 11.92 1.14 11.39
CA ILE A 183 11.26 -0.14 11.12
C ILE A 183 10.86 -0.85 12.41
N ASN A 184 11.77 -0.93 13.40
CA ASN A 184 11.46 -1.51 14.69
C ASN A 184 10.27 -0.83 15.39
N LYS A 185 10.26 0.51 15.39
CA LYS A 185 9.16 1.29 15.98
C LYS A 185 7.83 1.02 15.24
N LEU A 186 7.86 0.97 13.92
CA LEU A 186 6.66 0.69 13.12
C LEU A 186 6.15 -0.73 13.37
N LEU A 187 7.01 -1.74 13.41
CA LEU A 187 6.64 -3.11 13.75
C LEU A 187 5.96 -3.19 15.13
N LYS A 188 6.50 -2.52 16.14
CA LYS A 188 5.88 -2.44 17.47
C LYS A 188 4.49 -1.82 17.43
N ASN A 189 4.32 -0.74 16.66
CA ASN A 189 3.03 -0.08 16.51
C ASN A 189 2.02 -1.00 15.80
N ILE A 190 2.42 -1.66 14.72
CA ILE A 190 1.59 -2.59 13.96
C ILE A 190 1.11 -3.73 14.86
N ILE A 191 2.02 -4.38 15.60
CA ILE A 191 1.66 -5.46 16.53
C ILE A 191 0.72 -4.98 17.63
N ASN A 192 0.99 -3.81 18.21
CA ASN A 192 0.11 -3.22 19.21
C ASN A 192 -1.30 -2.92 18.65
N ASP A 193 -1.40 -2.46 17.42
CA ASP A 193 -2.68 -2.19 16.77
C ASP A 193 -3.43 -3.49 16.40
N PHE A 194 -2.72 -4.56 16.04
CA PHE A 194 -3.30 -5.90 15.92
C PHE A 194 -3.86 -6.38 17.27
N ASN A 195 -3.05 -6.34 18.33
CA ASN A 195 -3.47 -6.79 19.66
C ASN A 195 -4.64 -5.99 20.23
N LYS A 196 -4.85 -4.76 19.78
CA LYS A 196 -6.00 -3.92 20.10
C LYS A 196 -7.20 -4.13 19.18
N GLY A 197 -7.13 -5.05 18.22
CA GLY A 197 -8.20 -5.32 17.27
C GLY A 197 -8.43 -4.21 16.24
N LYS A 198 -7.52 -3.23 16.13
CA LYS A 198 -7.61 -2.16 15.14
C LYS A 198 -7.21 -2.63 13.72
N LEU A 199 -6.34 -3.62 13.64
CA LEU A 199 -5.94 -4.25 12.40
C LEU A 199 -6.47 -5.68 12.36
N LYS A 200 -6.84 -6.10 11.15
CA LYS A 200 -7.33 -7.45 10.87
C LYS A 200 -6.35 -8.17 9.95
N LYS A 201 -6.35 -9.49 10.03
CA LYS A 201 -5.62 -10.35 9.10
C LYS A 201 -6.05 -10.06 7.66
N ILE A 202 -5.10 -10.16 6.74
CA ILE A 202 -5.37 -10.06 5.30
C ILE A 202 -5.59 -11.48 4.79
N PRO A 203 -6.55 -11.71 3.87
CA PRO A 203 -6.72 -13.00 3.22
C PRO A 203 -5.40 -13.51 2.65
N LEU A 204 -5.14 -14.79 2.81
CA LEU A 204 -3.92 -15.40 2.30
C LEU A 204 -4.23 -16.76 1.67
N GLU A 205 -3.42 -17.15 0.71
CA GLU A 205 -3.45 -18.46 0.11
C GLU A 205 -2.10 -19.14 0.36
N ILE A 206 -2.16 -20.36 0.92
CA ILE A 206 -0.98 -21.11 1.34
C ILE A 206 -0.66 -22.17 0.28
N TRP A 207 0.57 -22.14 -0.21
CA TRP A 207 1.07 -23.08 -1.21
C TRP A 207 2.22 -23.90 -0.62
N PRO A 208 2.22 -25.23 -0.81
CA PRO A 208 3.38 -26.07 -0.50
C PRO A 208 4.62 -25.58 -1.27
N ILE A 209 5.80 -25.69 -0.66
CA ILE A 209 7.05 -25.18 -1.26
C ILE A 209 7.38 -25.83 -2.60
N ASP A 210 7.03 -27.08 -2.80
CA ASP A 210 7.21 -27.82 -4.06
C ASP A 210 6.31 -27.29 -5.20
N LYS A 211 5.27 -26.51 -4.87
CA LYS A 211 4.39 -25.80 -5.83
C LYS A 211 4.71 -24.33 -6.01
N HIS A 212 5.94 -23.90 -5.68
CA HIS A 212 6.32 -22.49 -5.77
C HIS A 212 6.18 -21.91 -7.18
N VAL A 213 6.41 -22.70 -8.24
CA VAL A 213 6.26 -22.23 -9.63
C VAL A 213 4.80 -21.87 -9.94
N GLU A 214 3.86 -22.72 -9.52
CA GLU A 214 2.43 -22.48 -9.66
C GLU A 214 1.98 -21.25 -8.85
N ALA A 215 2.48 -21.12 -7.61
CA ALA A 215 2.21 -19.96 -6.77
C ALA A 215 2.68 -18.65 -7.43
N PHE A 216 3.90 -18.60 -7.99
CA PHE A 216 4.39 -17.42 -8.71
C PHE A 216 3.60 -17.13 -9.98
N ARG A 217 3.17 -18.16 -10.73
CA ARG A 217 2.29 -17.98 -11.91
C ARG A 217 0.93 -17.41 -11.49
N TYR A 218 0.36 -17.92 -10.41
CA TYR A 218 -0.90 -17.40 -9.85
C TYR A 218 -0.78 -15.94 -9.44
N MET A 219 0.31 -15.57 -8.76
CA MET A 219 0.58 -14.18 -8.42
C MET A 219 0.72 -13.28 -9.66
N ALA A 220 1.41 -13.75 -10.71
CA ALA A 220 1.61 -12.99 -11.94
C ALA A 220 0.31 -12.71 -12.70
N GLN A 221 -0.73 -13.54 -12.54
CA GLN A 221 -2.06 -13.30 -13.12
C GLN A 221 -2.83 -12.17 -12.44
N ALA A 222 -2.39 -11.71 -11.26
CA ALA A 222 -3.04 -10.67 -10.46
C ALA A 222 -4.55 -10.88 -10.23
N SER A 223 -5.03 -12.14 -10.29
CA SER A 223 -6.44 -12.52 -10.08
C SER A 223 -6.79 -12.73 -8.61
N HIS A 224 -5.80 -12.96 -7.76
CA HIS A 224 -5.94 -13.10 -6.31
C HIS A 224 -6.41 -11.80 -5.63
N ILE A 225 -7.03 -11.97 -4.48
CA ILE A 225 -7.39 -10.88 -3.54
C ILE A 225 -6.39 -10.90 -2.39
#